data_663a541e3e128f088c1682e94ac14e46
#
_entry.id   663a541e3e128f088c1682e94ac14e46
#
_cell.length_a   1.000
_cell.length_b   1.000
_cell.length_c   1.000
_cell.angle_alpha   90.00
_cell.angle_beta   90.00
_cell.angle_gamma   90.00
#
_symmetry.space_group_name_H-M   'P 1'
#
loop_
_entity.id
_entity.type
_entity.pdbx_description
1 polymer ?
#
loop_
_entity_poly.entity_id
_entity_poly.type
_entity_poly.pdbx_seq_one_letter_code
_entity_poly.pdbx_strand_id
1 'polypeptide(L)'
;MVEIDRLSLYYGPTRALTDVSMSVPKHRVTAYIGPSGCGKTTLLRCINRMNDLVDGVRIVGSVRVGGTDIYDRSVDVTELRKRVGMVFQKSNPFPKSIFDNAAYGPRILGVKSRSDLEGIVERSLRAAALWDEVQDRLGESALGLSGGQQQRLCIARAIAVEPDVLL
;
A
#
# COMPACT_ATOMS: atom_id res chain seq x y z
N MET A 1 13.52 -0.74 6.52
CA MET A 1 14.15 0.55 6.18
C MET A 1 13.97 0.77 4.69
N VAL A 2 13.56 1.98 4.28
CA VAL A 2 13.54 2.40 2.88
C VAL A 2 14.64 3.45 2.71
N GLU A 3 15.45 3.31 1.66
CA GLU A 3 16.52 4.23 1.32
C GLU A 3 16.32 4.72 -0.11
N ILE A 4 16.37 6.02 -0.31
CA ILE A 4 16.24 6.67 -1.60
C ILE A 4 17.50 7.49 -1.82
N ASP A 5 18.16 7.29 -2.95
CA ASP A 5 19.40 8.00 -3.29
C ASP A 5 19.28 8.65 -4.67
N ARG A 6 19.36 9.98 -4.70
CA ARG A 6 19.32 10.84 -5.89
C ARG A 6 18.23 10.50 -6.88
N LEU A 7 17.03 10.19 -6.35
CA LEU A 7 15.88 9.79 -7.15
C LEU A 7 15.34 10.97 -7.95
N SER A 8 15.32 10.82 -9.26
CA SER A 8 14.64 11.72 -10.18
C SER A 8 13.65 10.92 -11.03
N LEU A 9 12.46 11.48 -11.24
CA LEU A 9 11.42 10.85 -12.05
C LEU A 9 10.91 11.83 -13.09
N TYR A 10 10.69 11.31 -14.30
CA TYR A 10 10.16 12.05 -15.44
C TYR A 10 8.91 11.36 -15.97
N TYR A 11 7.88 12.14 -16.30
CA TYR A 11 6.73 11.76 -17.09
C TYR A 11 6.91 12.38 -18.49
N GLY A 12 7.37 11.57 -19.46
CA GLY A 12 7.81 12.10 -20.74
C GLY A 12 8.87 13.20 -20.56
N PRO A 13 8.64 14.43 -21.05
CA PRO A 13 9.60 15.55 -20.89
C PRO A 13 9.53 16.22 -19.51
N THR A 14 8.48 15.99 -18.73
CA THR A 14 8.25 16.70 -17.46
C THR A 14 8.95 16.00 -16.30
N ARG A 15 9.84 16.71 -15.61
CA ARG A 15 10.51 16.23 -14.40
C ARG A 15 9.60 16.45 -13.20
N ALA A 16 9.14 15.36 -12.57
CA ALA A 16 8.25 15.38 -11.42
C ALA A 16 8.97 15.25 -10.07
N LEU A 17 10.13 14.58 -10.05
CA LEU A 17 11.01 14.49 -8.87
C LEU A 17 12.42 14.88 -9.27
N THR A 18 13.10 15.61 -8.40
CA THR A 18 14.42 16.16 -8.63
C THR A 18 15.37 15.76 -7.50
N ASP A 19 16.25 14.82 -7.75
CA ASP A 19 17.41 14.46 -6.91
C ASP A 19 17.05 14.25 -5.43
N VAL A 20 15.97 13.49 -5.18
CA VAL A 20 15.47 13.23 -3.84
C VAL A 20 16.33 12.18 -3.16
N SER A 21 16.91 12.52 -2.01
CA SER A 21 17.65 11.57 -1.17
C SER A 21 17.09 11.61 0.24
N MET A 22 16.72 10.42 0.77
CA MET A 22 16.19 10.30 2.12
C MET A 22 16.20 8.83 2.60
N SER A 23 16.06 8.67 3.91
CA SER A 23 15.87 7.35 4.52
C SER A 23 14.63 7.34 5.40
N VAL A 24 13.90 6.20 5.38
CA VAL A 24 12.77 5.93 6.26
C VAL A 24 13.16 4.80 7.20
N PRO A 25 13.33 5.06 8.50
CA PRO A 25 13.73 4.04 9.46
C PRO A 25 12.63 2.98 9.66
N LYS A 26 13.03 1.78 10.09
CA LYS A 26 12.08 0.73 10.50
C LYS A 26 11.28 1.17 11.72
N HIS A 27 10.04 0.70 11.81
CA HIS A 27 9.15 0.90 12.96
C HIS A 27 8.89 2.38 13.28
N ARG A 28 8.89 3.23 12.26
CA ARG A 28 8.59 4.67 12.38
C ARG A 28 7.56 5.09 11.36
N VAL A 29 6.79 6.10 11.73
CA VAL A 29 5.92 6.83 10.81
C VAL A 29 6.71 8.01 10.25
N THR A 30 6.75 8.14 8.92
CA THR A 30 7.35 9.27 8.23
C THR A 30 6.27 9.98 7.42
N ALA A 31 6.03 11.25 7.69
CA ALA A 31 5.04 12.05 6.99
C ALA A 31 5.71 12.97 5.96
N TYR A 32 5.19 12.98 4.72
CA TYR A 32 5.59 13.93 3.69
C TYR A 32 4.65 15.11 3.68
N ILE A 33 5.17 16.29 3.97
CA ILE A 33 4.40 17.55 4.05
C ILE A 33 4.84 18.47 2.90
N GLY A 34 3.88 19.11 2.26
CA GLY A 34 4.11 20.05 1.16
C GLY A 34 2.85 20.36 0.38
N PRO A 35 2.88 21.36 -0.51
CA PRO A 35 1.74 21.78 -1.30
C PRO A 35 1.24 20.68 -2.26
N SER A 36 0.01 20.85 -2.78
CA SER A 36 -0.51 19.96 -3.84
C SER A 36 0.39 20.02 -5.07
N GLY A 37 0.60 18.87 -5.72
CA GLY A 37 1.42 18.77 -6.93
C GLY A 37 2.93 18.72 -6.72
N CYS A 38 3.48 18.87 -5.49
CA CYS A 38 4.92 18.83 -5.25
C CYS A 38 5.58 17.44 -5.34
N GLY A 39 4.85 16.40 -5.77
CA GLY A 39 5.43 15.07 -6.02
C GLY A 39 5.31 14.05 -4.90
N LYS A 40 4.64 14.32 -3.77
CA LYS A 40 4.50 13.36 -2.63
C LYS A 40 3.98 12.00 -3.06
N THR A 41 2.85 11.97 -3.78
CA THR A 41 2.25 10.73 -4.27
C THR A 41 3.14 10.04 -5.32
N THR A 42 3.83 10.83 -6.16
CA THR A 42 4.79 10.28 -7.12
C THR A 42 5.93 9.58 -6.40
N LEU A 43 6.45 10.18 -5.31
CA LEU A 43 7.51 9.57 -4.50
C LEU A 43 7.03 8.28 -3.82
N LEU A 44 5.83 8.27 -3.21
CA LEU A 44 5.26 7.04 -2.62
C LEU A 44 5.13 5.92 -3.68
N ARG A 45 4.63 6.26 -4.89
CA ARG A 45 4.50 5.31 -6.00
C ARG A 45 5.84 4.81 -6.55
N CYS A 46 6.95 5.49 -6.29
CA CYS A 46 8.27 4.94 -6.59
C CYS A 46 8.62 3.77 -5.68
N ILE A 47 8.22 3.80 -4.40
CA ILE A 47 8.60 2.77 -3.41
C ILE A 47 7.94 1.42 -3.69
N ASN A 48 6.74 1.38 -4.31
CA ASN A 48 6.05 0.15 -4.68
C ASN A 48 6.00 -0.08 -6.20
N ARG A 49 6.77 0.69 -6.97
CA ARG A 49 6.84 0.60 -8.44
C ARG A 49 5.51 0.80 -9.17
N MET A 50 4.55 1.53 -8.56
CA MET A 50 3.28 1.84 -9.24
C MET A 50 3.43 2.84 -10.38
N ASN A 51 4.52 3.61 -10.41
CA ASN A 51 4.81 4.49 -11.55
C ASN A 51 5.16 3.69 -12.83
N ASP A 52 5.56 2.42 -12.73
CA ASP A 52 5.80 1.55 -13.89
C ASP A 52 4.53 1.32 -14.74
N LEU A 53 3.34 1.60 -14.18
CA LEU A 53 2.06 1.49 -14.89
C LEU A 53 1.74 2.71 -15.75
N VAL A 54 2.59 3.73 -15.73
CA VAL A 54 2.41 4.98 -16.50
C VAL A 54 3.39 4.96 -17.66
N ASP A 55 2.86 5.08 -18.88
CA ASP A 55 3.69 5.08 -20.09
C ASP A 55 4.64 6.28 -20.11
N GLY A 56 5.86 6.05 -20.61
CA GLY A 56 6.87 7.09 -20.75
C GLY A 56 7.53 7.55 -19.44
N VAL A 57 7.35 6.80 -18.35
CA VAL A 57 8.06 7.07 -17.09
C VAL A 57 9.54 6.69 -17.22
N ARG A 58 10.41 7.62 -16.81
CA ARG A 58 11.84 7.38 -16.66
C ARG A 58 12.26 7.72 -15.24
N ILE A 59 12.94 6.77 -14.59
CA ILE A 59 13.44 6.89 -13.23
C ILE A 59 14.98 6.84 -13.26
N VAL A 60 15.62 7.70 -12.47
CA VAL A 60 17.08 7.78 -12.30
C VAL A 60 17.37 7.85 -10.80
N GLY A 61 18.44 7.25 -10.35
CA GLY A 61 18.76 7.08 -8.93
C GLY A 61 18.40 5.67 -8.46
N SER A 62 18.37 5.46 -7.14
CA SER A 62 18.02 4.15 -6.57
C SER A 62 16.98 4.26 -5.45
N VAL A 63 16.18 3.21 -5.29
CA VAL A 63 15.28 3.02 -4.16
C VAL A 63 15.52 1.63 -3.60
N ARG A 64 15.87 1.54 -2.32
CA ARG A 64 16.11 0.26 -1.65
C ARG A 64 15.07 0.02 -0.55
N VAL A 65 14.53 -1.19 -0.55
CA VAL A 65 13.63 -1.67 0.50
C VAL A 65 14.27 -2.89 1.17
N GLY A 66 14.58 -2.78 2.46
CA GLY A 66 15.26 -3.85 3.17
C GLY A 66 16.67 -4.16 2.63
N GLY A 67 17.35 -3.16 2.02
CA GLY A 67 18.68 -3.31 1.41
C GLY A 67 18.67 -3.71 -0.07
N THR A 68 17.54 -4.17 -0.61
CA THR A 68 17.41 -4.58 -2.02
C THR A 68 17.00 -3.37 -2.87
N ASP A 69 17.72 -3.09 -3.96
CA ASP A 69 17.31 -2.09 -4.96
C ASP A 69 16.09 -2.62 -5.70
N ILE A 70 14.97 -1.94 -5.54
CA ILE A 70 13.70 -2.40 -6.08
C ILE A 70 13.57 -2.22 -7.60
N TYR A 71 14.48 -1.49 -8.24
CA TYR A 71 14.53 -1.30 -9.69
C TYR A 71 15.50 -2.24 -10.38
N ASP A 72 16.21 -3.12 -9.65
CA ASP A 72 16.99 -4.19 -10.24
C ASP A 72 16.11 -5.12 -11.09
N ARG A 73 16.64 -5.58 -12.22
CA ARG A 73 15.93 -6.43 -13.18
C ARG A 73 15.52 -7.79 -12.61
N SER A 74 16.22 -8.27 -11.59
CA SER A 74 15.93 -9.53 -10.90
C SER A 74 14.75 -9.44 -9.93
N VAL A 75 14.27 -8.24 -9.61
CA VAL A 75 13.19 -8.04 -8.62
C VAL A 75 11.84 -8.35 -9.24
N ASP A 76 11.16 -9.35 -8.68
CA ASP A 76 9.74 -9.60 -8.96
C ASP A 76 8.88 -8.50 -8.34
N VAL A 77 8.22 -7.72 -9.21
CA VAL A 77 7.36 -6.60 -8.81
C VAL A 77 6.14 -7.08 -8.03
N THR A 78 5.64 -8.28 -8.31
CA THR A 78 4.50 -8.85 -7.58
C THR A 78 4.88 -9.16 -6.15
N GLU A 79 6.04 -9.78 -5.94
CA GLU A 79 6.56 -10.04 -4.59
C GLU A 79 6.90 -8.74 -3.84
N LEU A 80 7.46 -7.75 -4.54
CA LEU A 80 7.67 -6.43 -3.94
C LEU A 80 6.36 -5.82 -3.42
N ARG A 81 5.29 -5.85 -4.22
CA ARG A 81 3.99 -5.24 -3.86
C ARG A 81 3.24 -5.98 -2.75
N LYS A 82 3.56 -7.23 -2.48
CA LYS A 82 3.09 -7.93 -1.28
C LYS A 82 3.73 -7.35 -0.01
N ARG A 83 5.01 -6.98 -0.09
CA ARG A 83 5.79 -6.44 1.02
C ARG A 83 5.61 -4.94 1.20
N VAL A 84 5.23 -4.22 0.16
CA VAL A 84 5.02 -2.76 0.16
C VAL A 84 3.57 -2.45 -0.16
N GLY A 85 2.73 -2.45 0.88
CA GLY A 85 1.31 -2.12 0.78
C GLY A 85 1.07 -0.63 0.52
N MET A 86 -0.07 -0.31 -0.09
CA MET A 86 -0.48 1.07 -0.33
C MET A 86 -1.96 1.28 -0.02
N VAL A 87 -2.25 2.36 0.71
CA VAL A 87 -3.61 2.86 0.93
C VAL A 87 -3.80 4.14 0.14
N PHE A 88 -4.83 4.18 -0.72
CA PHE A 88 -5.10 5.34 -1.56
C PHE A 88 -5.86 6.43 -0.79
N GLN A 89 -5.66 7.69 -1.18
CA GLN A 89 -6.37 8.83 -0.60
C GLN A 89 -7.90 8.70 -0.74
N LYS A 90 -8.37 8.23 -1.90
CA LYS A 90 -9.79 7.88 -2.10
C LYS A 90 -9.98 6.41 -1.78
N SER A 91 -10.91 6.11 -0.87
CA SER A 91 -11.28 4.73 -0.55
C SER A 91 -11.74 3.98 -1.81
N ASN A 92 -11.29 2.74 -1.95
CA ASN A 92 -11.59 1.88 -3.08
C ASN A 92 -11.89 0.43 -2.61
N PRO A 93 -12.90 0.23 -1.77
CA PRO A 93 -13.30 -1.12 -1.39
C PRO A 93 -13.75 -1.90 -2.64
N PHE A 94 -13.49 -3.20 -2.65
CA PHE A 94 -14.02 -4.07 -3.69
C PHE A 94 -15.54 -4.21 -3.53
N PRO A 95 -16.30 -4.42 -4.62
CA PRO A 95 -17.75 -4.69 -4.58
C PRO A 95 -18.02 -6.12 -4.05
N LYS A 96 -17.60 -6.36 -2.82
CA LYS A 96 -17.64 -7.61 -2.07
C LYS A 96 -18.06 -7.31 -0.64
N SER A 97 -18.24 -8.36 0.17
CA SER A 97 -18.51 -8.19 1.61
C SER A 97 -17.34 -7.51 2.34
N ILE A 98 -17.60 -7.03 3.56
CA ILE A 98 -16.58 -6.48 4.46
C ILE A 98 -15.52 -7.55 4.73
N PHE A 99 -15.96 -8.78 5.05
CA PHE A 99 -15.09 -9.93 5.27
C PHE A 99 -14.21 -10.20 4.05
N ASP A 100 -14.81 -10.29 2.85
CA ASP A 100 -14.06 -10.64 1.63
C ASP A 100 -13.09 -9.54 1.19
N ASN A 101 -13.32 -8.28 1.55
CA ASN A 101 -12.35 -7.22 1.37
C ASN A 101 -11.10 -7.45 2.22
N ALA A 102 -11.25 -7.70 3.52
CA ALA A 102 -10.13 -7.93 4.43
C ALA A 102 -9.42 -9.26 4.14
N ALA A 103 -10.18 -10.32 3.83
CA ALA A 103 -9.65 -11.64 3.51
C ALA A 103 -9.02 -11.78 2.11
N TYR A 104 -9.15 -10.76 1.25
CA TYR A 104 -8.76 -10.85 -0.16
C TYR A 104 -7.28 -11.18 -0.34
N GLY A 105 -6.41 -10.38 0.27
CA GLY A 105 -4.95 -10.58 0.21
C GLY A 105 -4.50 -11.92 0.77
N PRO A 106 -4.88 -12.28 2.00
CA PRO A 106 -4.57 -13.59 2.60
C PRO A 106 -4.99 -14.78 1.73
N ARG A 107 -6.18 -14.74 1.09
CA ARG A 107 -6.60 -15.79 0.15
C ARG A 107 -5.69 -15.92 -1.07
N ILE A 108 -5.26 -14.81 -1.66
CA ILE A 108 -4.32 -14.81 -2.79
C ILE A 108 -2.96 -15.38 -2.34
N LEU A 109 -2.55 -15.13 -1.10
CA LEU A 109 -1.34 -15.70 -0.50
C LEU A 109 -1.49 -17.18 -0.12
N GLY A 110 -2.65 -17.80 -0.38
CA GLY A 110 -2.85 -19.22 -0.23
C GLY A 110 -3.46 -19.65 1.13
N VAL A 111 -3.91 -18.72 1.98
CA VAL A 111 -4.65 -19.07 3.19
C VAL A 111 -6.01 -19.63 2.83
N LYS A 112 -6.22 -20.93 3.06
CA LYS A 112 -7.45 -21.66 2.73
C LYS A 112 -8.33 -21.95 3.93
N SER A 113 -7.75 -22.03 5.12
CA SER A 113 -8.48 -22.32 6.35
C SER A 113 -9.45 -21.18 6.68
N ARG A 114 -10.71 -21.51 6.91
CA ARG A 114 -11.75 -20.54 7.28
C ARG A 114 -11.44 -19.88 8.62
N SER A 115 -11.02 -20.66 9.62
CA SER A 115 -10.69 -20.14 10.93
C SER A 115 -9.48 -19.21 10.91
N ASP A 116 -8.45 -19.52 10.07
CA ASP A 116 -7.29 -18.66 9.94
C ASP A 116 -7.67 -17.31 9.28
N LEU A 117 -8.51 -17.36 8.25
CA LEU A 117 -9.04 -16.15 7.61
C LEU A 117 -9.86 -15.31 8.58
N GLU A 118 -10.71 -15.92 9.41
CA GLU A 118 -11.51 -15.22 10.43
C GLU A 118 -10.57 -14.51 11.44
N GLY A 119 -9.55 -15.20 11.92
CA GLY A 119 -8.57 -14.60 12.82
C GLY A 119 -7.78 -13.45 12.19
N ILE A 120 -7.36 -13.57 10.92
CA ILE A 120 -6.67 -12.49 10.19
C ILE A 120 -7.60 -11.29 9.99
N VAL A 121 -8.84 -11.54 9.55
CA VAL A 121 -9.84 -10.49 9.33
C VAL A 121 -10.13 -9.73 10.63
N GLU A 122 -10.36 -10.43 11.73
CA GLU A 122 -10.59 -9.78 13.02
C GLU A 122 -9.40 -8.92 13.43
N ARG A 123 -8.17 -9.47 13.43
CA ARG A 123 -6.96 -8.71 13.80
C ARG A 123 -6.77 -7.46 12.92
N SER A 124 -6.95 -7.59 11.61
CA SER A 124 -6.77 -6.46 10.69
C SER A 124 -7.85 -5.39 10.85
N LEU A 125 -9.10 -5.76 11.07
CA LEU A 125 -10.20 -4.82 11.33
C LEU A 125 -10.02 -4.13 12.69
N ARG A 126 -9.54 -4.83 13.73
CA ARG A 126 -9.20 -4.22 15.02
C ARG A 126 -8.05 -3.22 14.87
N ALA A 127 -6.98 -3.59 14.17
CA ALA A 127 -5.84 -2.71 13.94
C ALA A 127 -6.21 -1.45 13.12
N ALA A 128 -7.24 -1.55 12.26
CA ALA A 128 -7.80 -0.42 11.54
C ALA A 128 -8.90 0.35 12.31
N ALA A 129 -9.13 0.02 13.59
CA ALA A 129 -10.20 0.58 14.45
C ALA A 129 -11.59 0.53 13.79
N LEU A 130 -11.92 -0.58 13.13
CA LEU A 130 -13.21 -0.78 12.45
C LEU A 130 -14.03 -1.95 13.03
N TRP A 131 -13.41 -2.87 13.75
CA TRP A 131 -14.03 -4.11 14.20
C TRP A 131 -15.35 -3.88 14.93
N ASP A 132 -15.37 -3.03 15.95
CA ASP A 132 -16.53 -2.82 16.82
C ASP A 132 -17.75 -2.26 16.08
N GLU A 133 -17.54 -1.66 14.90
CA GLU A 133 -18.60 -1.10 14.07
C GLU A 133 -19.17 -2.12 13.06
N VAL A 134 -18.44 -3.22 12.78
CA VAL A 134 -18.80 -4.12 11.68
C VAL A 134 -18.84 -5.60 12.02
N GLN A 135 -18.44 -6.01 13.22
CA GLN A 135 -18.34 -7.43 13.61
C GLN A 135 -19.60 -8.25 13.40
N ASP A 136 -20.78 -7.64 13.62
CA ASP A 136 -22.09 -8.30 13.49
C ASP A 136 -22.63 -8.31 12.06
N ARG A 137 -21.92 -7.69 11.10
CA ARG A 137 -22.36 -7.52 9.70
C ARG A 137 -21.23 -7.70 8.67
N LEU A 138 -20.27 -8.54 8.97
CA LEU A 138 -19.13 -8.83 8.08
C LEU A 138 -19.53 -9.36 6.70
N GLY A 139 -20.71 -9.97 6.57
CA GLY A 139 -21.29 -10.44 5.31
C GLY A 139 -21.90 -9.35 4.43
N GLU A 140 -22.13 -8.14 4.96
CA GLU A 140 -22.71 -7.05 4.20
C GLU A 140 -21.75 -6.45 3.17
N SER A 141 -22.32 -5.77 2.17
CA SER A 141 -21.54 -5.11 1.12
C SER A 141 -20.68 -3.98 1.70
N ALA A 142 -19.39 -3.99 1.39
CA ALA A 142 -18.46 -2.93 1.76
C ALA A 142 -18.81 -1.57 1.16
N LEU A 143 -19.56 -1.55 0.04
CA LEU A 143 -20.00 -0.30 -0.59
C LEU A 143 -21.08 0.44 0.22
N GLY A 144 -21.78 -0.25 1.13
CA GLY A 144 -22.76 0.35 2.05
C GLY A 144 -22.15 1.05 3.25
N LEU A 145 -20.83 0.95 3.45
CA LEU A 145 -20.13 1.61 4.54
C LEU A 145 -20.00 3.12 4.29
N SER A 146 -19.91 3.90 5.37
CA SER A 146 -19.56 5.32 5.28
C SER A 146 -18.16 5.52 4.70
N GLY A 147 -17.84 6.70 4.16
CA GLY A 147 -16.54 6.98 3.57
C GLY A 147 -15.37 6.73 4.53
N GLY A 148 -15.52 7.10 5.81
CA GLY A 148 -14.50 6.82 6.84
C GLY A 148 -14.34 5.33 7.15
N GLN A 149 -15.46 4.57 7.19
CA GLN A 149 -15.44 3.12 7.36
C GLN A 149 -14.81 2.42 6.17
N GLN A 150 -15.15 2.87 4.93
CA GLN A 150 -14.50 2.35 3.72
C GLN A 150 -12.99 2.57 3.73
N GLN A 151 -12.53 3.74 4.17
CA GLN A 151 -11.10 4.03 4.28
C GLN A 151 -10.42 3.11 5.28
N ARG A 152 -11.00 2.92 6.47
CA ARG A 152 -10.48 1.98 7.47
C ARG A 152 -10.51 0.53 6.99
N LEU A 153 -11.52 0.13 6.20
CA LEU A 153 -11.56 -1.18 5.55
C LEU A 153 -10.41 -1.35 4.54
N CYS A 154 -10.11 -0.32 3.74
CA CYS A 154 -8.95 -0.34 2.84
C CYS A 154 -7.63 -0.44 3.60
N ILE A 155 -7.51 0.19 4.77
CA ILE A 155 -6.37 0.02 5.67
C ILE A 155 -6.31 -1.42 6.19
N ALA A 156 -7.41 -1.97 6.72
CA ALA A 156 -7.47 -3.35 7.19
C ALA A 156 -7.07 -4.34 6.09
N ARG A 157 -7.56 -4.16 4.86
CA ARG A 157 -7.18 -4.97 3.70
C ARG A 157 -5.68 -4.91 3.40
N ALA A 158 -5.08 -3.73 3.52
CA ALA A 158 -3.65 -3.54 3.24
C ALA A 158 -2.76 -4.18 4.32
N ILE A 159 -3.15 -4.12 5.59
CA ILE A 159 -2.37 -4.71 6.69
C ILE A 159 -2.63 -6.20 6.90
N ALA A 160 -3.71 -6.76 6.35
CA ALA A 160 -4.06 -8.17 6.48
C ALA A 160 -2.99 -9.12 5.89
N VAL A 161 -2.14 -8.63 5.01
CA VAL A 161 -1.01 -9.37 4.41
C VAL A 161 0.33 -9.11 5.13
N GLU A 162 0.30 -8.37 6.24
CA GLU A 162 1.46 -8.04 7.07
C GLU A 162 2.64 -7.44 6.27
N PRO A 163 2.43 -6.34 5.55
CA PRO A 163 3.48 -5.76 4.71
C PRO A 163 4.63 -5.19 5.56
N ASP A 164 5.86 -5.23 5.01
CA ASP A 164 7.04 -4.61 5.63
C ASP A 164 6.96 -3.08 5.66
N VAL A 165 6.27 -2.49 4.67
CA VAL A 165 6.08 -1.04 4.49
C VAL A 165 4.63 -0.78 4.12
N LEU A 166 4.00 0.20 4.74
CA LEU A 166 2.67 0.70 4.38
C LEU A 166 2.78 2.16 3.94
N LEU A 167 2.28 2.46 2.74
CA LEU A 167 2.28 3.77 2.09
C LEU A 167 0.90 4.41 2.12
#